data_d03b312584965aa5194453699cb6d55d
#
_entry.id   d03b312584965aa5194453699cb6d55d
#
_cell.length_a   1.000
_cell.length_b   1.000
_cell.length_c   1.000
_cell.angle_alpha   90.00
_cell.angle_beta   90.00
_cell.angle_gamma   90.00
#
_symmetry.space_group_name_H-M   'P 1'
#
loop_
_entity.id
_entity.type
_entity.pdbx_description
1 polymer ?
#
loop_
_entity_poly.entity_id
_entity_poly.type
_entity_poly.pdbx_seq_one_letter_code
_entity_poly.pdbx_strand_id
1 'polypeptide(L)'
;MNADEISAAIAYANMLDGRVQINEARMDLWTYHLRHMPATACRAAILEHYGRDLKPGEREIPPISPADIRKLASKYRPRCEEHDDWPVDRCLPCRDEIADGNRPSELYGRKKAPDAKPQLSRLAETMRGIGQTPA
;
A
#
# COMPACT_ATOMS: atom_id res chain seq x y z
N MET A 1 -1.69 -4.21 -9.18
CA MET A 1 -2.54 -3.77 -10.32
C MET A 1 -2.78 -4.95 -11.26
N ASN A 2 -3.99 -5.11 -11.72
CA ASN A 2 -4.33 -6.05 -12.78
C ASN A 2 -4.04 -5.45 -14.17
N ALA A 3 -4.24 -6.25 -15.24
CA ALA A 3 -3.96 -5.81 -16.61
C ALA A 3 -4.76 -4.57 -17.04
N ASP A 4 -6.02 -4.48 -16.64
CA ASP A 4 -6.89 -3.35 -16.98
C ASP A 4 -6.45 -2.06 -16.28
N GLU A 5 -6.04 -2.17 -15.02
CA GLU A 5 -5.50 -1.04 -14.25
C GLU A 5 -4.18 -0.54 -14.82
N ILE A 6 -3.33 -1.45 -15.29
CA ILE A 6 -2.07 -1.10 -15.95
C ILE A 6 -2.34 -0.41 -17.27
N SER A 7 -3.25 -0.92 -18.10
CA SER A 7 -3.69 -0.26 -19.33
C SER A 7 -4.22 1.14 -19.07
N ALA A 8 -5.03 1.31 -18.04
CA ALA A 8 -5.57 2.62 -17.65
C ALA A 8 -4.46 3.56 -17.19
N ALA A 9 -3.45 3.07 -16.46
CA ALA A 9 -2.32 3.87 -16.02
C ALA A 9 -1.47 4.38 -17.19
N ILE A 10 -1.17 3.53 -18.17
CA ILE A 10 -0.43 3.91 -19.38
C ILE A 10 -1.24 4.92 -20.19
N ALA A 11 -2.53 4.68 -20.37
CA ALA A 11 -3.42 5.61 -21.08
C ALA A 11 -3.47 6.97 -20.39
N TYR A 12 -3.53 7.00 -19.08
CA TYR A 12 -3.50 8.21 -18.29
C TYR A 12 -2.18 8.97 -18.47
N ALA A 13 -1.04 8.28 -18.40
CA ALA A 13 0.26 8.89 -18.66
C ALA A 13 0.37 9.42 -20.09
N ASN A 14 -0.16 8.70 -21.07
CA ASN A 14 -0.20 9.14 -22.46
C ASN A 14 -1.06 10.40 -22.67
N MET A 15 -2.17 10.52 -21.94
CA MET A 15 -2.99 11.74 -21.96
C MET A 15 -2.23 12.97 -21.48
N LEU A 16 -1.40 12.82 -20.46
CA LEU A 16 -0.59 13.91 -19.91
C LEU A 16 0.67 14.16 -20.73
N ASP A 17 1.20 13.13 -21.35
CA ASP A 17 2.43 13.19 -22.15
C ASP A 17 2.33 12.22 -23.34
N GLY A 18 2.10 12.75 -24.53
CA GLY A 18 1.98 11.96 -25.74
C GLY A 18 3.23 11.18 -26.15
N ARG A 19 4.38 11.45 -25.51
CA ARG A 19 5.64 10.69 -25.72
C ARG A 19 5.60 9.31 -25.04
N VAL A 20 4.68 9.11 -24.09
CA VAL A 20 4.45 7.80 -23.47
C VAL A 20 3.75 6.90 -24.48
N GLN A 21 4.46 5.92 -25.01
CA GLN A 21 3.93 5.03 -26.03
C GLN A 21 3.07 3.93 -25.42
N ILE A 22 1.96 3.61 -26.12
CA ILE A 22 1.07 2.50 -25.76
C ILE A 22 1.32 1.39 -26.79
N ASN A 23 2.05 0.35 -26.38
CA ASN A 23 2.29 -0.84 -27.20
C ASN A 23 2.50 -2.05 -26.27
N GLU A 24 2.51 -3.24 -26.85
CA GLU A 24 2.62 -4.51 -26.11
C GLU A 24 3.90 -4.59 -25.26
N ALA A 25 5.04 -4.20 -25.81
CA ALA A 25 6.32 -4.21 -25.11
C ALA A 25 6.30 -3.26 -23.90
N ARG A 26 5.69 -2.11 -24.04
CA ARG A 26 5.50 -1.15 -22.92
C ARG A 26 4.55 -1.69 -21.89
N MET A 27 3.46 -2.33 -22.29
CA MET A 27 2.52 -2.98 -21.39
C MET A 27 3.22 -4.04 -20.53
N ASP A 28 4.05 -4.88 -21.13
CA ASP A 28 4.79 -5.92 -20.42
C ASP A 28 5.77 -5.31 -19.42
N LEU A 29 6.50 -4.28 -19.81
CA LEU A 29 7.43 -3.57 -18.92
C LEU A 29 6.73 -2.92 -17.73
N TRP A 30 5.62 -2.25 -17.97
CA TRP A 30 4.83 -1.62 -16.92
C TRP A 30 4.20 -2.67 -15.99
N THR A 31 3.73 -3.78 -16.54
CA THR A 31 3.20 -4.90 -15.76
C THR A 31 4.27 -5.46 -14.82
N TYR A 32 5.46 -5.70 -15.33
CA TYR A 32 6.58 -6.20 -14.52
C TYR A 32 6.90 -5.29 -13.33
N HIS A 33 6.95 -3.99 -13.56
CA HIS A 33 7.30 -3.03 -12.50
C HIS A 33 6.16 -2.70 -11.55
N LEU A 34 4.92 -2.71 -12.01
CA LEU A 34 3.78 -2.12 -11.27
C LEU A 34 2.74 -3.14 -10.78
N ARG A 35 2.90 -4.41 -11.09
CA ARG A 35 1.91 -5.46 -10.71
C ARG A 35 1.58 -5.48 -9.22
N HIS A 36 2.51 -5.11 -8.35
CA HIS A 36 2.33 -5.08 -6.90
C HIS A 36 1.98 -3.69 -6.35
N MET A 37 1.76 -2.73 -7.23
CA MET A 37 1.47 -1.34 -6.85
C MET A 37 -0.03 -1.09 -6.83
N PRO A 38 -0.57 -0.37 -5.83
CA PRO A 38 -1.96 0.09 -5.87
C PRO A 38 -2.18 1.09 -7.02
N ALA A 39 -3.32 0.97 -7.72
CA ALA A 39 -3.66 1.86 -8.83
C ALA A 39 -3.71 3.34 -8.42
N THR A 40 -4.22 3.62 -7.23
CA THR A 40 -4.28 4.98 -6.66
C THR A 40 -2.90 5.59 -6.45
N ALA A 41 -1.95 4.80 -5.93
CA ALA A 41 -0.57 5.24 -5.73
C ALA A 41 0.14 5.49 -7.08
N CYS A 42 -0.10 4.64 -8.06
CA CYS A 42 0.42 4.80 -9.42
C CYS A 42 -0.07 6.09 -10.06
N ARG A 43 -1.36 6.36 -9.98
CA ARG A 43 -1.97 7.59 -10.51
C ARG A 43 -1.41 8.84 -9.84
N ALA A 44 -1.28 8.83 -8.52
CA ALA A 44 -0.70 9.93 -7.76
C ALA A 44 0.76 10.19 -8.15
N ALA A 45 1.53 9.13 -8.38
CA ALA A 45 2.92 9.23 -8.84
C ALA A 45 3.03 9.85 -10.23
N ILE A 46 2.16 9.48 -11.16
CA ILE A 46 2.11 10.07 -12.51
C ILE A 46 1.81 11.56 -12.43
N LEU A 47 0.82 11.96 -11.66
CA LEU A 47 0.47 13.38 -11.45
C LEU A 47 1.63 14.16 -10.84
N GLU A 48 2.29 13.61 -9.84
CA GLU A 48 3.44 14.26 -9.20
C GLU A 48 4.59 14.44 -10.18
N HIS A 49 4.89 13.43 -10.99
CA HIS A 49 5.97 13.51 -11.97
C HIS A 49 5.76 14.68 -12.96
N TYR A 50 4.57 14.82 -13.49
CA TYR A 50 4.26 15.88 -14.46
C TYR A 50 3.95 17.23 -13.81
N GLY A 51 3.66 17.26 -12.54
CA GLY A 51 3.42 18.50 -11.78
C GLY A 51 4.65 19.07 -11.09
N ARG A 52 5.79 18.39 -11.15
CA ARG A 52 7.02 18.86 -10.49
C ARG A 52 7.68 20.02 -11.21
N ASP A 53 8.46 20.78 -10.48
CA ASP A 53 9.31 21.83 -11.05
C ASP A 53 10.47 21.22 -11.83
N LEU A 54 10.94 21.95 -12.85
CA LEU A 54 12.12 21.56 -13.62
C LEU A 54 13.37 21.64 -12.75
N LYS A 55 14.22 20.61 -12.84
CA LYS A 55 15.53 20.60 -12.20
C LYS A 55 16.50 21.52 -12.97
N PRO A 56 17.56 22.03 -12.32
CA PRO A 56 18.60 22.78 -13.02
C PRO A 56 19.14 22.00 -14.22
N GLY A 57 19.12 22.64 -15.40
CA GLY A 57 19.57 22.03 -16.65
C GLY A 57 18.51 21.27 -17.44
N GLU A 58 17.34 21.01 -16.88
CA GLU A 58 16.20 20.42 -17.61
C GLU A 58 15.46 21.50 -18.41
N ARG A 59 15.14 21.21 -19.66
CA ARG A 59 14.30 22.08 -20.52
C ARG A 59 12.82 21.70 -20.43
N GLU A 60 12.54 20.44 -20.19
CA GLU A 60 11.18 19.88 -20.07
C GLU A 60 11.21 18.69 -19.13
N ILE A 61 10.04 18.30 -18.65
CA ILE A 61 9.88 17.10 -17.83
C ILE A 61 10.03 15.88 -18.74
N PRO A 62 10.95 14.95 -18.43
CA PRO A 62 11.13 13.75 -19.25
C PRO A 62 9.89 12.83 -19.17
N PRO A 63 9.66 11.99 -20.20
CA PRO A 63 8.58 11.00 -20.15
C PRO A 63 8.73 10.10 -18.94
N ILE A 64 7.61 9.83 -18.26
CA ILE A 64 7.61 8.96 -17.08
C ILE A 64 7.93 7.53 -17.47
N SER A 65 8.79 6.87 -16.67
CA SER A 65 9.07 5.45 -16.79
C SER A 65 8.40 4.66 -15.64
N PRO A 66 8.20 3.34 -15.79
CA PRO A 66 7.71 2.51 -14.70
C PRO A 66 8.59 2.56 -13.45
N ALA A 67 9.90 2.71 -13.61
CA ALA A 67 10.85 2.85 -12.50
C ALA A 67 10.62 4.17 -11.72
N ASP A 68 10.34 5.26 -12.43
CA ASP A 68 9.97 6.55 -11.83
C ASP A 68 8.68 6.43 -11.01
N ILE A 69 7.69 5.72 -11.54
CA ILE A 69 6.42 5.47 -10.85
C ILE A 69 6.67 4.69 -9.57
N ARG A 70 7.46 3.62 -9.61
CA ARG A 70 7.79 2.84 -8.41
C ARG A 70 8.42 3.71 -7.32
N LYS A 71 9.36 4.55 -7.69
CA LYS A 71 10.06 5.43 -6.76
C LYS A 71 9.12 6.44 -6.14
N LEU A 72 8.31 7.12 -6.93
CA LEU A 72 7.37 8.13 -6.45
C LEU A 72 6.18 7.51 -5.71
N ALA A 73 5.63 6.40 -6.21
CA ALA A 73 4.47 5.75 -5.63
C ALA A 73 4.74 5.17 -4.24
N SER A 74 6.00 4.93 -3.88
CA SER A 74 6.34 4.41 -2.55
C SER A 74 5.79 5.28 -1.41
N LYS A 75 5.76 6.58 -1.56
CA LYS A 75 5.20 7.51 -0.56
C LYS A 75 3.68 7.59 -0.54
N TYR A 76 3.01 7.12 -1.59
CA TYR A 76 1.54 7.08 -1.67
C TYR A 76 0.97 5.70 -1.33
N ARG A 77 1.83 4.72 -1.07
CA ARG A 77 1.37 3.40 -0.62
C ARG A 77 0.79 3.50 0.77
N PRO A 78 -0.36 2.88 1.01
CA PRO A 78 -0.89 2.79 2.37
C PRO A 78 0.15 2.18 3.31
N ARG A 79 0.33 2.80 4.45
CA ARG A 79 1.24 2.32 5.49
C ARG A 79 0.50 1.40 6.46
N CYS A 80 1.22 0.48 7.08
CA CYS A 80 0.68 -0.29 8.18
C CYS A 80 0.21 0.65 9.30
N GLU A 81 -0.97 0.42 9.83
CA GLU A 81 -1.57 1.27 10.86
C GLU A 81 -0.78 1.26 12.19
N GLU A 82 -0.08 0.17 12.45
CA GLU A 82 0.71 0.00 13.69
C GLU A 82 2.21 0.18 13.47
N HIS A 83 2.70 -0.09 12.25
CA HIS A 83 4.11 -0.02 11.88
C HIS A 83 4.29 0.96 10.71
N ASP A 84 4.26 2.25 10.99
CA ASP A 84 4.22 3.34 10.00
C ASP A 84 5.39 3.33 8.99
N ASP A 85 6.52 2.72 9.36
CA ASP A 85 7.69 2.62 8.50
C ASP A 85 7.51 1.57 7.37
N TRP A 86 6.47 0.74 7.47
CA TRP A 86 6.24 -0.36 6.55
C TRP A 86 4.98 -0.17 5.71
N PRO A 87 5.03 -0.52 4.41
CA PRO A 87 3.82 -0.59 3.60
C PRO A 87 2.86 -1.63 4.16
N VAL A 88 1.56 -1.37 4.07
CA VAL A 88 0.51 -2.27 4.59
C VAL A 88 0.57 -3.67 3.99
N ASP A 89 0.96 -3.81 2.73
CA ASP A 89 1.05 -5.07 2.00
C ASP A 89 2.36 -5.84 2.22
N ARG A 90 3.34 -5.23 2.87
CA ARG A 90 4.67 -5.81 3.12
C ARG A 90 5.21 -5.47 4.50
N CYS A 91 4.36 -5.46 5.49
CA CYS A 91 4.78 -5.20 6.86
C CYS A 91 5.45 -6.44 7.47
N LEU A 92 6.76 -6.46 7.54
CA LEU A 92 7.51 -7.56 8.17
C LEU A 92 7.22 -7.69 9.67
N PRO A 93 7.13 -6.63 10.47
CA PRO A 93 6.74 -6.75 11.87
C PRO A 93 5.39 -7.45 12.07
N CYS A 94 4.35 -7.11 11.28
CA CYS A 94 3.07 -7.82 11.33
C CYS A 94 3.21 -9.30 10.98
N ARG A 95 4.01 -9.60 9.97
CA ARG A 95 4.26 -10.97 9.54
C ARG A 95 4.94 -11.79 10.63
N ASP A 96 5.92 -11.22 11.30
CA ASP A 96 6.64 -11.87 12.40
C ASP A 96 5.71 -12.07 13.60
N GLU A 97 4.89 -11.09 13.95
CA GLU A 97 3.91 -11.21 15.04
C GLU A 97 2.85 -12.28 14.76
N ILE A 98 2.42 -12.43 13.49
CA ILE A 98 1.50 -13.49 13.08
C ILE A 98 2.17 -14.87 13.21
N ALA A 99 3.41 -14.99 12.76
CA ALA A 99 4.19 -16.22 12.86
C ALA A 99 4.42 -16.64 14.33
N ASP A 100 4.61 -15.68 15.23
CA ASP A 100 4.80 -15.89 16.66
C ASP A 100 3.49 -16.11 17.43
N GLY A 101 2.33 -16.01 16.77
CA GLY A 101 1.02 -16.13 17.38
C GLY A 101 0.56 -14.91 18.18
N ASN A 102 1.27 -13.80 18.09
CA ASN A 102 0.96 -12.56 18.81
C ASN A 102 -0.02 -11.64 18.07
N ARG A 103 -0.35 -11.98 16.83
CA ARG A 103 -1.28 -11.23 15.99
C ARG A 103 -2.14 -12.17 15.16
N PRO A 104 -3.48 -11.99 15.12
CA PRO A 104 -4.34 -12.67 14.17
C PRO A 104 -4.01 -12.27 12.72
N SER A 105 -4.09 -13.21 11.79
CA SER A 105 -3.82 -12.95 10.37
C SER A 105 -4.74 -11.87 9.76
N GLU A 106 -5.96 -11.74 10.27
CA GLU A 106 -6.94 -10.73 9.83
C GLU A 106 -6.50 -9.30 10.16
N LEU A 107 -5.59 -9.14 11.12
CA LEU A 107 -5.04 -7.85 11.53
C LEU A 107 -3.71 -7.50 10.86
N TYR A 108 -3.36 -8.21 9.80
CA TYR A 108 -2.19 -7.87 8.99
C TYR A 108 -2.32 -6.45 8.42
N GLY A 109 -1.34 -5.61 8.73
CA GLY A 109 -1.35 -4.20 8.29
C GLY A 109 -2.34 -3.29 9.02
N ARG A 110 -3.09 -3.81 10.00
CA ARG A 110 -4.08 -3.08 10.78
C ARG A 110 -3.65 -2.94 12.23
N LYS A 111 -4.12 -1.90 12.87
CA LYS A 111 -3.91 -1.69 14.31
C LYS A 111 -4.69 -2.72 15.12
N LYS A 112 -4.06 -3.31 16.10
CA LYS A 112 -4.77 -4.14 17.08
C LYS A 112 -5.83 -3.29 17.76
N ALA A 113 -7.05 -3.82 17.87
CA ALA A 113 -8.12 -3.14 18.57
C ALA A 113 -7.70 -2.94 20.05
N PRO A 114 -7.79 -1.72 20.59
CA PRO A 114 -7.41 -1.45 21.97
C PRO A 114 -8.24 -2.25 22.98
N ASP A 115 -9.40 -2.76 22.56
CA ASP A 115 -10.34 -3.49 23.41
C ASP A 115 -10.13 -5.02 23.47
N ALA A 116 -9.13 -5.55 22.76
CA ALA A 116 -8.85 -6.99 22.80
C ALA A 116 -8.43 -7.48 24.20
N LYS A 117 -7.67 -6.68 24.96
CA LYS A 117 -7.29 -6.96 26.35
C LYS A 117 -8.43 -6.74 27.36
N PRO A 118 -9.20 -5.62 27.27
CA PRO A 118 -10.35 -5.43 28.16
C PRO A 118 -11.45 -6.49 28.02
N GLN A 119 -11.70 -7.00 26.82
CA GLN A 119 -12.71 -8.06 26.63
C GLN A 119 -12.31 -9.38 27.26
N LEU A 120 -11.04 -9.77 27.18
CA LEU A 120 -10.53 -10.98 27.85
C LEU A 120 -10.57 -10.82 29.37
N SER A 121 -10.25 -9.65 29.91
CA SER A 121 -10.36 -9.38 31.34
C SER A 121 -11.81 -9.30 31.79
N ARG A 122 -12.72 -8.73 31.00
CA ARG A 122 -14.17 -8.73 31.28
C ARG A 122 -14.75 -10.15 31.26
N LEU A 123 -14.37 -10.97 30.31
CA LEU A 123 -14.76 -12.39 30.27
C LEU A 123 -14.22 -13.15 31.49
N ALA A 124 -12.98 -12.92 31.88
CA ALA A 124 -12.39 -13.52 33.07
C ALA A 124 -13.06 -13.04 34.37
N GLU A 125 -13.43 -11.77 34.46
CA GLU A 125 -14.21 -11.22 35.59
C GLU A 125 -15.62 -11.77 35.62
N THR A 126 -16.29 -11.89 34.49
CA THR A 126 -17.62 -12.49 34.39
C THR A 126 -17.57 -13.98 34.79
N MET A 127 -16.57 -14.73 34.36
CA MET A 127 -16.38 -16.12 34.76
C MET A 127 -16.03 -16.28 36.23
N ARG A 128 -15.27 -15.37 36.84
CA ARG A 128 -15.02 -15.34 38.27
C ARG A 128 -16.28 -14.99 39.09
N GLY A 129 -17.12 -14.09 38.56
CA GLY A 129 -18.40 -13.74 39.19
C GLY A 129 -19.40 -14.89 39.21
N ILE A 130 -19.39 -15.76 38.22
CA ILE A 130 -20.26 -16.97 38.16
C ILE A 130 -19.85 -18.02 39.20
N GLY A 131 -18.56 -18.12 39.57
CA GLY A 131 -18.07 -19.02 40.62
C GLY A 131 -18.27 -18.55 42.03
N GLN A 132 -18.81 -17.35 42.26
CA GLN A 132 -19.00 -16.75 43.60
C GLN A 132 -20.47 -16.54 43.98
N THR A 133 -21.40 -17.23 43.36
CA THR A 133 -22.78 -17.23 43.82
C THR A 133 -22.87 -17.89 45.17
N PRO A 134 -23.22 -17.16 46.27
CA PRO A 134 -23.45 -17.80 47.56
C PRO A 134 -24.62 -18.76 47.43
N ALA A 135 -24.37 -19.95 47.94
CA ALA A 135 -25.41 -20.96 48.04
C ALA A 135 -26.59 -20.49 48.92
#